data_7abc996a9e2dd4b0d2b2ea807f3e74ea
#
_entry.id   7abc996a9e2dd4b0d2b2ea807f3e74ea
#
_cell.length_a   1.000
_cell.length_b   1.000
_cell.length_c   1.000
_cell.angle_alpha   90.00
_cell.angle_beta   90.00
_cell.angle_gamma   90.00
#
_symmetry.space_group_name_H-M   'P 1'
#
loop_
_entity.id
_entity.type
_entity.pdbx_description
1 polymer ?
#
loop_
_entity_poly.entity_id
_entity_poly.type
_entity_poly.pdbx_seq_one_letter_code
_entity_poly.pdbx_strand_id
1 'polypeptide(L)'
;MGTFSHTSTYTHPVETVTAWHMRKGALTRATPPWSGSVESDKGVEEGVQAKLKMAIPGSKGLANRAWTALITDVHDSGFSDIMLEGPLSTWKHTHKFLGTANQTVIRDDIEFTIAGGEDLKSRAVEKNSGALKFAGNVRGGTEIVASKVAARHLEKVFADRARRVEADLNFQARYADVAPQTIVIAGASGMVGQQVSALLTTGGHTVRALVRRNPEGENEYAWNPDKGEIDETALIGADAVIHLGGASINTRFNKKNKKKILESRTTSTGLLARTIQRLKGSGKGPKTFVVASAIGYYGADRTGETLHEDSAAGNAFLAEVCQKWEAAADPAREAGVRVVHVRTGIVLTPLGGFLKLQMPLFLSGTGGTIGKGDNIQSWISLDDIAGIYVHAVLRDSVEGPVNAVASSPASARKVARLIGQTLKRPALMRAPRVASDALLGKEGTDQLALADQFVSNDKLLKSGYVFFDNQLSSALKHALG
;
A
#
# COMPACT_ATOMS: atom_id res chain seq x y z
N MET A 1 27.87 -9.99 18.84
CA MET A 1 27.80 -9.71 17.38
C MET A 1 27.09 -10.89 16.74
N GLY A 2 26.06 -10.63 15.95
CA GLY A 2 25.33 -11.64 15.19
C GLY A 2 25.57 -11.44 13.69
N THR A 3 25.51 -12.52 12.95
CA THR A 3 25.56 -12.51 11.48
C THR A 3 24.34 -13.23 10.91
N PHE A 4 23.89 -12.78 9.76
CA PHE A 4 22.82 -13.41 9.01
C PHE A 4 23.14 -13.29 7.54
N SER A 5 22.96 -14.36 6.77
CA SER A 5 23.10 -14.34 5.31
C SER A 5 21.87 -14.96 4.68
N HIS A 6 21.37 -14.34 3.62
CA HIS A 6 20.26 -14.85 2.82
C HIS A 6 20.64 -14.83 1.33
N THR A 7 20.14 -15.81 0.59
CA THR A 7 20.34 -15.85 -0.86
C THR A 7 18.99 -15.97 -1.54
N SER A 8 18.72 -15.04 -2.44
CA SER A 8 17.51 -15.02 -3.28
C SER A 8 17.89 -15.25 -4.73
N THR A 9 17.08 -16.02 -5.44
CA THR A 9 17.26 -16.30 -6.87
C THR A 9 16.05 -15.78 -7.65
N TYR A 10 16.32 -15.05 -8.74
CA TYR A 10 15.31 -14.44 -9.62
C TYR A 10 15.48 -14.97 -11.04
N THR A 11 14.36 -15.21 -11.73
CA THR A 11 14.32 -15.70 -13.12
C THR A 11 14.38 -14.54 -14.13
N HIS A 12 15.21 -13.54 -13.83
CA HIS A 12 15.35 -12.29 -14.58
C HIS A 12 16.83 -11.94 -14.77
N PRO A 13 17.18 -11.18 -15.84
CA PRO A 13 18.54 -10.69 -16.08
C PRO A 13 19.09 -9.86 -14.92
N VAL A 14 20.39 -9.95 -14.66
CA VAL A 14 21.03 -9.22 -13.55
C VAL A 14 20.88 -7.71 -13.69
N GLU A 15 20.92 -7.18 -14.90
CA GLU A 15 20.73 -5.75 -15.18
C GLU A 15 19.31 -5.29 -14.78
N THR A 16 18.30 -6.11 -15.07
CA THR A 16 16.90 -5.82 -14.72
C THR A 16 16.70 -5.82 -13.21
N VAL A 17 17.23 -6.84 -12.53
CA VAL A 17 17.10 -6.99 -11.07
C VAL A 17 17.88 -5.89 -10.34
N THR A 18 19.08 -5.58 -10.77
CA THR A 18 19.89 -4.49 -10.24
C THR A 18 19.20 -3.14 -10.44
N ALA A 19 18.75 -2.85 -11.67
CA ALA A 19 18.02 -1.61 -11.96
C ALA A 19 16.76 -1.45 -11.10
N TRP A 20 16.02 -2.53 -10.85
CA TRP A 20 14.86 -2.50 -9.95
C TRP A 20 15.27 -2.08 -8.52
N HIS A 21 16.35 -2.67 -7.96
CA HIS A 21 16.81 -2.40 -6.60
C HIS A 21 17.40 -0.98 -6.43
N MET A 22 18.05 -0.45 -7.46
CA MET A 22 18.67 0.88 -7.41
C MET A 22 17.64 2.02 -7.50
N ARG A 23 16.45 1.76 -8.05
CA ARG A 23 15.44 2.80 -8.27
C ARG A 23 14.71 3.19 -6.99
N LYS A 24 14.27 4.45 -6.94
CA LYS A 24 13.31 4.95 -5.95
C LYS A 24 12.07 4.05 -5.92
N GLY A 25 11.61 3.70 -4.73
CA GLY A 25 10.46 2.80 -4.55
C GLY A 25 10.84 1.36 -4.25
N ALA A 26 12.07 0.93 -4.54
CA ALA A 26 12.53 -0.43 -4.30
C ALA A 26 12.41 -0.84 -2.83
N LEU A 27 12.85 0.01 -1.91
CA LEU A 27 12.72 -0.24 -0.47
C LEU A 27 11.25 -0.35 -0.05
N THR A 28 10.39 0.52 -0.59
CA THR A 28 8.94 0.52 -0.32
C THR A 28 8.29 -0.79 -0.78
N ARG A 29 8.65 -1.28 -1.98
CA ARG A 29 8.14 -2.55 -2.52
C ARG A 29 8.75 -3.75 -1.82
N ALA A 30 10.03 -3.71 -1.48
CA ALA A 30 10.73 -4.78 -0.78
C ALA A 30 10.32 -4.93 0.70
N THR A 31 9.74 -3.91 1.34
CA THR A 31 9.34 -3.95 2.75
C THR A 31 7.99 -4.64 2.92
N PRO A 32 7.90 -5.83 3.57
CA PRO A 32 6.63 -6.48 3.82
C PRO A 32 5.73 -5.64 4.73
N PRO A 33 4.42 -5.49 4.45
CA PRO A 33 3.51 -4.63 5.23
C PRO A 33 3.43 -4.98 6.72
N TRP A 34 3.64 -6.25 7.08
CA TRP A 34 3.65 -6.73 8.46
C TRP A 34 4.96 -6.44 9.21
N SER A 35 6.06 -6.18 8.48
CA SER A 35 7.38 -5.90 9.07
C SER A 35 7.63 -4.42 9.28
N GLY A 36 6.90 -3.53 8.63
CA GLY A 36 7.08 -2.10 8.79
C GLY A 36 6.46 -1.27 7.67
N SER A 37 6.82 0.01 7.66
CA SER A 37 6.46 0.98 6.61
C SER A 37 7.63 1.90 6.31
N VAL A 38 7.73 2.33 5.06
CA VAL A 38 8.78 3.25 4.60
C VAL A 38 8.25 4.67 4.67
N GLU A 39 9.04 5.56 5.27
CA GLU A 39 8.73 7.00 5.38
C GLU A 39 9.47 7.83 4.34
N SER A 40 10.69 7.40 3.97
CA SER A 40 11.49 8.03 2.92
C SER A 40 12.26 6.98 2.13
N ASP A 41 12.03 6.97 0.82
CA ASP A 41 12.68 6.10 -0.15
C ASP A 41 13.08 6.97 -1.35
N LYS A 42 14.37 7.27 -1.46
CA LYS A 42 14.93 8.13 -2.52
C LYS A 42 15.71 7.37 -3.59
N GLY A 43 15.72 6.03 -3.50
CA GLY A 43 16.56 5.15 -4.31
C GLY A 43 17.92 4.91 -3.66
N VAL A 44 18.81 4.24 -4.39
CA VAL A 44 20.14 3.86 -3.92
C VAL A 44 21.18 4.77 -4.57
N GLU A 45 21.69 5.72 -3.78
CA GLU A 45 22.81 6.60 -4.13
C GLU A 45 23.70 6.74 -2.87
N GLU A 46 24.99 6.92 -3.07
CA GLU A 46 25.96 7.08 -1.97
C GLU A 46 25.58 8.26 -1.08
N GLY A 47 25.51 8.05 0.24
CA GLY A 47 25.16 9.07 1.23
C GLY A 47 23.65 9.35 1.40
N VAL A 48 22.80 8.71 0.63
CA VAL A 48 21.32 8.85 0.78
C VAL A 48 20.86 8.14 2.04
N GLN A 49 19.92 8.77 2.75
CA GLN A 49 19.27 8.20 3.93
C GLN A 49 17.88 7.67 3.58
N ALA A 50 17.63 6.42 3.96
CA ALA A 50 16.32 5.78 3.98
C ALA A 50 15.73 5.80 5.39
N LYS A 51 14.42 6.11 5.52
CA LYS A 51 13.71 6.16 6.81
C LYS A 51 12.53 5.21 6.81
N LEU A 52 12.48 4.37 7.86
CA LEU A 52 11.44 3.36 8.03
C LEU A 52 10.89 3.37 9.46
N LYS A 53 9.69 2.83 9.61
CA LYS A 53 9.15 2.37 10.90
C LYS A 53 9.09 0.85 10.87
N MET A 54 10.00 0.21 11.59
CA MET A 54 10.06 -1.26 11.67
C MET A 54 9.22 -1.78 12.81
N ALA A 55 8.41 -2.80 12.55
CA ALA A 55 7.63 -3.47 13.58
C ALA A 55 8.56 -4.20 14.55
N ILE A 56 8.32 -4.05 15.86
CA ILE A 56 9.03 -4.83 16.87
C ILE A 56 8.65 -6.30 16.69
N PRO A 57 9.61 -7.23 16.59
CA PRO A 57 9.33 -8.66 16.47
C PRO A 57 8.33 -9.14 17.53
N GLY A 58 7.28 -9.85 17.12
CA GLY A 58 6.20 -10.32 17.98
C GLY A 58 5.06 -9.32 18.22
N SER A 59 5.24 -8.02 17.96
CA SER A 59 4.17 -7.01 18.11
C SER A 59 3.12 -7.04 16.99
N LYS A 60 3.40 -7.77 15.90
CA LYS A 60 2.53 -7.83 14.70
C LYS A 60 2.13 -6.44 14.17
N GLY A 61 3.05 -5.47 14.26
CA GLY A 61 2.82 -4.10 13.78
C GLY A 61 2.12 -3.15 14.76
N LEU A 62 1.75 -3.59 15.97
CA LEU A 62 1.19 -2.70 17.00
C LEU A 62 2.21 -1.75 17.61
N ALA A 63 3.48 -2.17 17.67
CA ALA A 63 4.57 -1.34 18.15
C ALA A 63 5.68 -1.27 17.09
N ASN A 64 6.11 -0.06 16.79
CA ASN A 64 7.13 0.23 15.79
C ASN A 64 8.29 1.02 16.38
N ARG A 65 9.46 0.90 15.78
CA ARG A 65 10.66 1.69 16.07
C ARG A 65 11.11 2.41 14.80
N ALA A 66 11.56 3.64 14.96
CA ALA A 66 12.23 4.36 13.91
C ALA A 66 13.51 3.63 13.49
N TRP A 67 13.79 3.65 12.21
CA TRP A 67 15.00 3.11 11.61
C TRP A 67 15.46 4.09 10.53
N THR A 68 16.70 4.55 10.65
CA THR A 68 17.35 5.36 9.62
C THR A 68 18.59 4.61 9.16
N ALA A 69 18.64 4.29 7.87
CA ALA A 69 19.78 3.68 7.21
C ALA A 69 20.48 4.70 6.29
N LEU A 70 21.80 4.64 6.24
CA LEU A 70 22.65 5.38 5.31
C LEU A 70 23.16 4.42 4.25
N ILE A 71 22.95 4.75 2.99
CA ILE A 71 23.48 3.98 1.85
C ILE A 71 24.96 4.28 1.67
N THR A 72 25.75 3.23 1.52
CA THR A 72 27.21 3.28 1.38
C THR A 72 27.69 2.23 0.37
N ASP A 73 28.94 2.36 -0.09
CA ASP A 73 29.62 1.39 -0.94
C ASP A 73 28.81 1.05 -2.23
N VAL A 74 28.27 2.07 -2.91
CA VAL A 74 27.45 1.87 -4.12
C VAL A 74 28.35 1.57 -5.33
N HIS A 75 28.12 0.43 -5.98
CA HIS A 75 28.83 -0.01 -7.19
C HIS A 75 27.93 -0.89 -8.08
N ASP A 76 28.38 -1.21 -9.30
CA ASP A 76 27.56 -1.91 -10.31
C ASP A 76 27.03 -3.28 -9.86
N SER A 77 27.74 -3.97 -8.97
CA SER A 77 27.38 -5.30 -8.48
C SER A 77 26.81 -5.31 -7.04
N GLY A 78 26.46 -4.15 -6.46
CA GLY A 78 25.87 -4.10 -5.14
C GLY A 78 25.99 -2.77 -4.43
N PHE A 79 25.57 -2.75 -3.17
CA PHE A 79 25.69 -1.62 -2.25
C PHE A 79 25.61 -2.12 -0.80
N SER A 80 25.93 -1.25 0.13
CA SER A 80 25.74 -1.49 1.55
C SER A 80 24.83 -0.45 2.18
N ASP A 81 24.23 -0.78 3.32
CA ASP A 81 23.60 0.17 4.21
C ASP A 81 24.06 -0.01 5.65
N ILE A 82 24.19 1.11 6.37
CA ILE A 82 24.49 1.12 7.80
C ILE A 82 23.38 1.83 8.57
N MET A 83 23.05 1.34 9.76
CA MET A 83 22.05 1.98 10.60
C MET A 83 22.65 3.20 11.31
N LEU A 84 22.02 4.38 11.11
CA LEU A 84 22.31 5.61 11.87
C LEU A 84 21.45 5.72 13.12
N GLU A 85 20.17 5.32 13.03
CA GLU A 85 19.22 5.31 14.14
C GLU A 85 18.39 4.02 14.07
N GLY A 86 18.22 3.35 15.22
CA GLY A 86 17.43 2.12 15.27
C GLY A 86 17.51 1.41 16.62
N PRO A 87 16.88 0.22 16.72
CA PRO A 87 16.82 -0.54 17.96
C PRO A 87 18.07 -1.36 18.26
N LEU A 88 19.02 -1.45 17.35
CA LEU A 88 20.27 -2.21 17.49
C LEU A 88 21.42 -1.28 17.87
N SER A 89 22.53 -1.82 18.36
CA SER A 89 23.77 -1.03 18.58
C SER A 89 24.49 -0.80 17.27
N THR A 90 24.59 -1.83 16.43
CA THR A 90 25.17 -1.73 15.09
C THR A 90 24.35 -2.54 14.09
N TRP A 91 24.41 -2.12 12.82
CA TRP A 91 23.90 -2.84 11.69
C TRP A 91 24.69 -2.44 10.45
N LYS A 92 25.15 -3.41 9.71
CA LYS A 92 25.65 -3.27 8.34
C LYS A 92 25.02 -4.35 7.50
N HIS A 93 24.46 -3.96 6.36
CA HIS A 93 23.84 -4.86 5.41
C HIS A 93 24.51 -4.65 4.04
N THR A 94 24.97 -5.69 3.44
CA THR A 94 25.63 -5.67 2.14
C THR A 94 24.83 -6.50 1.15
N HIS A 95 24.47 -5.88 0.03
CA HIS A 95 23.82 -6.51 -1.11
C HIS A 95 24.83 -6.82 -2.20
N LYS A 96 24.86 -8.06 -2.70
CA LYS A 96 25.69 -8.47 -3.84
C LYS A 96 24.82 -9.05 -4.93
N PHE A 97 24.88 -8.48 -6.13
CA PHE A 97 24.16 -8.94 -7.31
C PHE A 97 25.08 -9.74 -8.18
N LEU A 98 24.75 -11.01 -8.41
CA LEU A 98 25.50 -11.96 -9.22
C LEU A 98 24.54 -12.57 -10.23
N GLY A 99 24.92 -12.66 -11.49
CA GLY A 99 23.99 -13.29 -12.44
C GLY A 99 24.46 -13.31 -13.88
N THR A 100 23.53 -13.73 -14.71
CA THR A 100 23.63 -13.87 -16.15
C THR A 100 22.48 -13.16 -16.84
N ALA A 101 22.39 -13.28 -18.16
CA ALA A 101 21.27 -12.74 -18.94
C ALA A 101 19.89 -13.35 -18.58
N ASN A 102 19.82 -14.49 -17.89
CA ASN A 102 18.58 -15.22 -17.63
C ASN A 102 18.29 -15.47 -16.15
N GLN A 103 19.26 -15.21 -15.27
CA GLN A 103 19.11 -15.51 -13.85
C GLN A 103 19.97 -14.58 -13.00
N THR A 104 19.41 -14.13 -11.87
CA THR A 104 20.14 -13.32 -10.89
C THR A 104 20.09 -13.99 -9.53
N VAL A 105 21.22 -13.97 -8.84
CA VAL A 105 21.36 -14.37 -7.43
C VAL A 105 21.73 -13.12 -6.65
N ILE A 106 20.92 -12.77 -5.65
CA ILE A 106 21.26 -11.73 -4.68
C ILE A 106 21.71 -12.42 -3.40
N ARG A 107 22.89 -12.04 -2.93
CA ARG A 107 23.36 -12.40 -1.60
C ARG A 107 23.29 -11.18 -0.68
N ASP A 108 22.51 -11.32 0.38
CA ASP A 108 22.35 -10.35 1.45
C ASP A 108 23.17 -10.82 2.66
N ASP A 109 24.21 -10.08 3.04
CA ASP A 109 25.04 -10.35 4.21
C ASP A 109 24.80 -9.27 5.25
N ILE A 110 24.38 -9.65 6.47
CA ILE A 110 24.03 -8.74 7.57
C ILE A 110 24.91 -9.04 8.78
N GLU A 111 25.52 -7.98 9.30
CA GLU A 111 26.23 -7.97 10.57
C GLU A 111 25.52 -7.03 11.54
N PHE A 112 25.22 -7.49 12.76
CA PHE A 112 24.51 -6.68 13.73
C PHE A 112 24.92 -6.95 15.17
N THR A 113 24.71 -5.96 16.04
CA THR A 113 24.87 -6.09 17.49
C THR A 113 23.57 -5.66 18.18
N ILE A 114 23.05 -6.52 19.06
CA ILE A 114 21.89 -6.20 19.87
C ILE A 114 22.34 -5.31 21.03
N ALA A 115 21.63 -4.21 21.30
CA ALA A 115 21.96 -3.32 22.41
C ALA A 115 21.94 -4.09 23.75
N GLY A 116 23.04 -4.09 24.46
CA GLY A 116 23.13 -4.61 25.80
C GLY A 116 22.32 -3.78 26.82
N GLY A 117 22.03 -4.34 28.00
CA GLY A 117 21.20 -3.67 29.01
C GLY A 117 21.75 -2.31 29.51
N GLU A 118 23.06 -2.06 29.43
CA GLU A 118 23.68 -0.78 29.75
C GLU A 118 23.48 0.29 28.67
N ASP A 119 23.60 -0.08 27.41
CA ASP A 119 23.30 0.79 26.25
C ASP A 119 21.83 1.22 26.20
N LEU A 120 20.92 0.33 26.59
CA LEU A 120 19.50 0.66 26.68
C LEU A 120 19.18 1.63 27.81
N LYS A 121 19.91 1.55 28.94
CA LYS A 121 19.76 2.47 30.06
C LYS A 121 20.30 3.87 29.74
N SER A 122 21.46 3.98 29.10
CA SER A 122 22.04 5.28 28.71
C SER A 122 21.16 6.02 27.73
N ARG A 123 20.65 5.34 26.70
CA ARG A 123 19.70 5.91 25.70
C ARG A 123 18.33 6.28 26.28
N ALA A 124 17.86 5.57 27.33
CA ALA A 124 16.62 5.89 28.03
C ALA A 124 16.73 7.13 28.92
N VAL A 125 17.90 7.35 29.53
CA VAL A 125 18.19 8.54 30.33
C VAL A 125 18.28 9.79 29.46
N GLU A 126 18.86 9.69 28.27
CA GLU A 126 18.95 10.80 27.31
C GLU A 126 17.58 11.24 26.73
N LYS A 127 16.59 10.34 26.61
CA LYS A 127 15.26 10.61 25.98
C LYS A 127 14.11 10.79 26.97
N ASN A 128 14.35 10.83 28.28
CA ASN A 128 13.32 11.08 29.31
C ASN A 128 12.01 10.27 29.13
N SER A 129 12.08 9.03 28.64
CA SER A 129 10.91 8.20 28.37
C SER A 129 10.70 7.12 29.44
N GLY A 130 9.62 7.26 30.23
CA GLY A 130 9.25 6.37 31.33
C GLY A 130 8.81 4.94 30.96
N ALA A 131 9.25 4.38 29.82
CA ALA A 131 8.76 3.09 29.28
C ALA A 131 9.68 1.88 29.53
N LEU A 132 10.71 1.97 30.40
CA LEU A 132 11.69 0.91 30.59
C LEU A 132 11.84 0.41 32.04
N LYS A 133 10.74 -0.12 32.62
CA LYS A 133 10.84 -0.94 33.85
C LYS A 133 10.99 -2.46 33.58
N PHE A 134 11.27 -2.90 32.36
CA PHE A 134 11.27 -4.34 31.98
C PHE A 134 12.63 -4.87 31.46
N ALA A 135 13.75 -4.18 31.72
CA ALA A 135 15.09 -4.70 31.40
C ALA A 135 15.85 -5.07 32.70
N GLY A 136 15.35 -6.05 33.39
CA GLY A 136 16.08 -6.69 34.51
C GLY A 136 16.99 -7.80 33.99
N ASN A 137 18.27 -7.74 34.36
CA ASN A 137 19.29 -8.80 34.33
C ASN A 137 19.21 -9.87 33.22
N VAL A 138 19.81 -9.57 32.07
CA VAL A 138 20.02 -10.51 30.98
C VAL A 138 21.50 -10.98 30.99
N ARG A 139 21.78 -12.18 31.48
CA ARG A 139 23.10 -12.85 31.42
C ARG A 139 23.27 -13.53 30.05
N GLY A 140 24.52 -13.77 29.60
CA GLY A 140 24.94 -14.22 28.25
C GLY A 140 24.16 -15.34 27.53
N GLY A 141 23.31 -16.13 28.20
CA GLY A 141 22.42 -17.11 27.57
C GLY A 141 21.23 -16.48 26.78
N THR A 142 20.85 -15.25 27.12
CA THR A 142 19.75 -14.52 26.51
C THR A 142 20.15 -13.79 25.21
N GLU A 143 21.42 -13.42 25.02
CA GLU A 143 21.94 -12.87 23.78
C GLU A 143 21.88 -13.90 22.63
N ILE A 144 22.22 -15.16 22.95
CA ILE A 144 22.14 -16.28 21.98
C ILE A 144 20.67 -16.55 21.58
N VAL A 145 19.75 -16.49 22.52
CA VAL A 145 18.31 -16.65 22.25
C VAL A 145 17.78 -15.46 21.45
N ALA A 146 18.14 -14.24 21.81
CA ALA A 146 17.72 -13.04 21.10
C ALA A 146 18.25 -13.01 19.66
N SER A 147 19.52 -13.42 19.43
CA SER A 147 20.08 -13.50 18.08
C SER A 147 19.41 -14.58 17.21
N LYS A 148 19.04 -15.73 17.77
CA LYS A 148 18.27 -16.77 17.07
C LYS A 148 16.86 -16.30 16.72
N VAL A 149 16.20 -15.54 17.60
CA VAL A 149 14.87 -14.96 17.31
C VAL A 149 14.98 -13.90 16.22
N ALA A 150 16.01 -13.04 16.28
CA ALA A 150 16.28 -12.05 15.23
C ALA A 150 16.55 -12.71 13.87
N ALA A 151 17.39 -13.74 13.81
CA ALA A 151 17.70 -14.48 12.59
C ALA A 151 16.43 -15.12 11.97
N ARG A 152 15.57 -15.74 12.79
CA ARG A 152 14.29 -16.29 12.30
C ARG A 152 13.34 -15.22 11.79
N HIS A 153 13.36 -14.04 12.39
CA HIS A 153 12.55 -12.91 11.91
C HIS A 153 13.09 -12.39 10.56
N LEU A 154 14.40 -12.21 10.46
CA LEU A 154 15.08 -11.82 9.22
C LEU A 154 14.80 -12.82 8.09
N GLU A 155 14.92 -14.14 8.37
CA GLU A 155 14.60 -15.17 7.37
C GLU A 155 13.20 -14.98 6.76
N LYS A 156 12.19 -14.71 7.60
CA LYS A 156 10.83 -14.44 7.10
C LYS A 156 10.74 -13.14 6.30
N VAL A 157 11.40 -12.08 6.75
CA VAL A 157 11.41 -10.78 6.06
C VAL A 157 12.06 -10.94 4.69
N PHE A 158 13.20 -11.60 4.60
CA PHE A 158 13.93 -11.77 3.34
C PHE A 158 13.23 -12.73 2.38
N ALA A 159 12.63 -13.82 2.88
CA ALA A 159 11.83 -14.71 2.06
C ALA A 159 10.60 -14.00 1.46
N ASP A 160 9.90 -13.17 2.24
CA ASP A 160 8.77 -12.39 1.73
C ASP A 160 9.21 -11.26 0.79
N ARG A 161 10.36 -10.60 1.09
CA ARG A 161 11.00 -9.63 0.20
C ARG A 161 11.33 -10.25 -1.16
N ALA A 162 11.98 -11.41 -1.18
CA ALA A 162 12.35 -12.10 -2.42
C ALA A 162 11.11 -12.43 -3.27
N ARG A 163 10.05 -12.94 -2.64
CA ARG A 163 8.76 -13.21 -3.30
C ARG A 163 8.14 -11.93 -3.91
N ARG A 164 8.17 -10.81 -3.17
CA ARG A 164 7.60 -9.54 -3.64
C ARG A 164 8.39 -8.96 -4.81
N VAL A 165 9.72 -9.02 -4.75
CA VAL A 165 10.59 -8.56 -5.84
C VAL A 165 10.35 -9.40 -7.10
N GLU A 166 10.33 -10.73 -6.99
CA GLU A 166 10.02 -11.61 -8.13
C GLU A 166 8.64 -11.33 -8.72
N ALA A 167 7.64 -11.09 -7.86
CA ALA A 167 6.29 -10.76 -8.31
C ALA A 167 6.23 -9.41 -9.04
N ASP A 168 6.97 -8.40 -8.57
CA ASP A 168 7.08 -7.10 -9.23
C ASP A 168 7.80 -7.20 -10.59
N LEU A 169 8.90 -7.94 -10.65
CA LEU A 169 9.64 -8.18 -11.89
C LEU A 169 8.77 -8.89 -12.94
N ASN A 170 8.05 -9.94 -12.52
CA ASN A 170 7.09 -10.64 -13.37
C ASN A 170 5.92 -9.75 -13.81
N PHE A 171 5.45 -8.86 -12.93
CA PHE A 171 4.42 -7.88 -13.29
C PHE A 171 4.95 -6.90 -14.33
N GLN A 172 6.13 -6.30 -14.10
CA GLN A 172 6.73 -5.31 -15.00
C GLN A 172 7.09 -5.89 -16.36
N ALA A 173 7.54 -7.14 -16.43
CA ALA A 173 7.84 -7.84 -17.67
C ALA A 173 6.64 -7.92 -18.63
N ARG A 174 5.40 -7.89 -18.12
CA ARG A 174 4.18 -7.87 -18.95
C ARG A 174 3.95 -6.55 -19.67
N TYR A 175 4.65 -5.51 -19.27
CA TYR A 175 4.57 -4.16 -19.85
C TYR A 175 5.88 -3.73 -20.49
N ALA A 176 6.76 -4.69 -20.84
CA ALA A 176 8.03 -4.40 -21.50
C ALA A 176 7.86 -3.75 -22.89
N ASP A 177 6.66 -3.87 -23.48
CA ASP A 177 6.25 -3.21 -24.71
C ASP A 177 5.89 -1.72 -24.54
N VAL A 178 5.76 -1.24 -23.30
CA VAL A 178 5.37 0.15 -22.99
C VAL A 178 6.63 0.98 -22.68
N ALA A 179 6.85 2.03 -23.44
CA ALA A 179 7.95 2.96 -23.16
C ALA A 179 7.79 3.64 -21.79
N PRO A 180 8.86 4.08 -21.15
CA PRO A 180 8.81 4.87 -19.93
C PRO A 180 7.85 6.06 -20.06
N GLN A 181 6.97 6.22 -19.10
CA GLN A 181 5.95 7.27 -19.06
C GLN A 181 6.17 8.21 -17.88
N THR A 182 5.62 9.42 -17.97
CA THR A 182 5.50 10.38 -16.86
C THR A 182 4.09 10.37 -16.31
N ILE A 183 3.92 9.98 -15.05
CA ILE A 183 2.62 9.84 -14.39
C ILE A 183 2.51 10.84 -13.21
N VAL A 184 1.47 11.67 -13.23
CA VAL A 184 1.15 12.57 -12.12
C VAL A 184 0.27 11.84 -11.10
N ILE A 185 0.61 11.89 -9.81
CA ILE A 185 -0.19 11.22 -8.77
C ILE A 185 -0.63 12.24 -7.72
N ALA A 186 -1.94 12.44 -7.60
CA ALA A 186 -2.56 13.13 -6.48
C ALA A 186 -2.91 12.10 -5.39
N GLY A 187 -2.29 12.25 -4.20
CA GLY A 187 -2.40 11.28 -3.11
C GLY A 187 -1.26 10.25 -3.06
N ALA A 188 -0.10 10.56 -3.65
CA ALA A 188 1.10 9.70 -3.65
C ALA A 188 1.60 9.32 -2.25
N SER A 189 1.37 10.16 -1.22
CA SER A 189 1.75 9.88 0.17
C SER A 189 0.78 8.95 0.92
N GLY A 190 -0.38 8.63 0.33
CA GLY A 190 -1.34 7.69 0.91
C GLY A 190 -0.86 6.25 0.80
N MET A 191 -1.48 5.35 1.58
CA MET A 191 -1.13 3.94 1.65
C MET A 191 -1.09 3.25 0.26
N VAL A 192 -2.11 3.43 -0.57
CA VAL A 192 -2.15 2.91 -1.94
C VAL A 192 -1.21 3.72 -2.84
N GLY A 193 -1.19 5.05 -2.70
CA GLY A 193 -0.38 5.94 -3.51
C GLY A 193 1.12 5.67 -3.42
N GLN A 194 1.64 5.36 -2.24
CA GLN A 194 3.03 4.94 -2.05
C GLN A 194 3.36 3.66 -2.83
N GLN A 195 2.48 2.65 -2.79
CA GLN A 195 2.69 1.40 -3.51
C GLN A 195 2.59 1.58 -5.04
N VAL A 196 1.62 2.38 -5.51
CA VAL A 196 1.49 2.74 -6.93
C VAL A 196 2.73 3.49 -7.42
N SER A 197 3.16 4.53 -6.67
CA SER A 197 4.36 5.31 -7.00
C SER A 197 5.60 4.41 -7.06
N ALA A 198 5.77 3.54 -6.06
CA ALA A 198 6.91 2.64 -5.97
C ALA A 198 6.92 1.61 -7.11
N LEU A 199 5.75 1.01 -7.45
CA LEU A 199 5.66 0.03 -8.53
C LEU A 199 5.93 0.67 -9.91
N LEU A 200 5.49 1.92 -10.12
CA LEU A 200 5.81 2.68 -11.34
C LEU A 200 7.30 3.04 -11.43
N THR A 201 7.88 3.58 -10.36
CA THR A 201 9.28 4.01 -10.38
C THR A 201 10.25 2.84 -10.49
N THR A 202 10.00 1.72 -9.81
CA THR A 202 10.81 0.50 -9.98
C THR A 202 10.68 -0.09 -11.39
N GLY A 203 9.54 0.13 -12.07
CA GLY A 203 9.31 -0.20 -13.47
C GLY A 203 9.98 0.76 -14.48
N GLY A 204 10.63 1.84 -14.02
CA GLY A 204 11.33 2.80 -14.87
C GLY A 204 10.47 3.98 -15.35
N HIS A 205 9.26 4.14 -14.82
CA HIS A 205 8.41 5.30 -15.10
C HIS A 205 8.75 6.47 -14.16
N THR A 206 8.50 7.69 -14.61
CA THR A 206 8.65 8.91 -13.81
C THR A 206 7.34 9.23 -13.08
N VAL A 207 7.41 9.46 -11.77
CA VAL A 207 6.26 9.87 -10.96
C VAL A 207 6.44 11.32 -10.51
N ARG A 208 5.46 12.18 -10.86
CA ARG A 208 5.28 13.53 -10.33
C ARG A 208 4.18 13.53 -9.29
N ALA A 209 4.48 14.01 -8.07
CA ALA A 209 3.54 14.00 -6.96
C ALA A 209 2.89 15.38 -6.74
N LEU A 210 1.56 15.44 -6.74
CA LEU A 210 0.84 16.62 -6.27
C LEU A 210 0.76 16.60 -4.74
N VAL A 211 1.36 17.60 -4.09
CA VAL A 211 1.46 17.70 -2.63
C VAL A 211 0.74 18.94 -2.09
N ARG A 212 0.09 18.78 -0.91
CA ARG A 212 -0.61 19.90 -0.23
C ARG A 212 0.31 20.74 0.67
N ARG A 213 1.48 20.22 0.98
CA ARG A 213 2.58 20.93 1.64
C ARG A 213 3.46 21.63 0.62
N ASN A 214 4.42 22.40 1.08
CA ASN A 214 5.44 22.92 0.20
C ASN A 214 6.23 21.77 -0.43
N PRO A 215 6.48 21.81 -1.76
CA PRO A 215 7.32 20.83 -2.45
C PRO A 215 8.75 20.82 -1.85
N GLU A 216 9.31 19.62 -1.67
CA GLU A 216 10.66 19.39 -1.11
C GLU A 216 11.59 18.68 -2.10
N GLY A 217 11.09 18.23 -3.24
CA GLY A 217 11.84 17.51 -4.26
C GLY A 217 11.46 17.89 -5.67
N GLU A 218 12.32 17.61 -6.63
CA GLU A 218 12.16 17.96 -8.05
C GLU A 218 10.87 17.46 -8.71
N ASN A 219 10.33 16.34 -8.23
CA ASN A 219 9.10 15.73 -8.75
C ASN A 219 7.90 15.97 -7.84
N GLU A 220 7.94 17.02 -7.02
CA GLU A 220 6.81 17.43 -6.20
C GLU A 220 6.28 18.78 -6.67
N TYR A 221 4.96 18.89 -6.77
CA TYR A 221 4.26 20.06 -7.28
C TYR A 221 3.16 20.46 -6.31
N ALA A 222 3.04 21.75 -6.04
CA ALA A 222 2.05 22.27 -5.10
C ALA A 222 0.64 22.19 -5.68
N TRP A 223 -0.34 21.79 -4.85
CA TRP A 223 -1.74 21.94 -5.15
C TRP A 223 -2.58 22.12 -3.90
N ASN A 224 -3.69 22.85 -4.03
CA ASN A 224 -4.67 23.04 -2.97
C ASN A 224 -6.09 22.98 -3.56
N PRO A 225 -6.72 21.78 -3.62
CA PRO A 225 -8.04 21.64 -4.23
C PRO A 225 -9.13 22.45 -3.48
N ASP A 226 -8.96 22.70 -2.17
CA ASP A 226 -9.92 23.48 -1.38
C ASP A 226 -9.92 24.96 -1.80
N LYS A 227 -8.82 25.47 -2.38
CA LYS A 227 -8.70 26.81 -2.95
C LYS A 227 -8.81 26.84 -4.49
N GLY A 228 -8.90 25.69 -5.13
CA GLY A 228 -8.86 25.59 -6.59
C GLY A 228 -7.49 25.83 -7.21
N GLU A 229 -6.42 25.69 -6.43
CA GLU A 229 -5.03 25.95 -6.85
C GLU A 229 -4.33 24.65 -7.27
N ILE A 230 -3.61 24.68 -8.38
CA ILE A 230 -2.76 23.59 -8.86
C ILE A 230 -1.59 24.15 -9.66
N ASP A 231 -0.40 23.63 -9.43
CA ASP A 231 0.74 23.85 -10.31
C ASP A 231 0.57 22.99 -11.57
N GLU A 232 0.12 23.63 -12.65
CA GLU A 232 -0.19 22.95 -13.90
C GLU A 232 1.04 22.39 -14.62
N THR A 233 2.24 22.87 -14.29
CA THR A 233 3.47 22.36 -14.86
C THR A 233 3.69 20.88 -14.54
N ALA A 234 3.06 20.39 -13.44
CA ALA A 234 3.01 18.98 -13.12
C ALA A 234 2.39 18.12 -14.24
N LEU A 235 1.34 18.64 -14.90
CA LEU A 235 0.54 17.93 -15.89
C LEU A 235 1.04 18.13 -17.32
N ILE A 236 1.82 19.17 -17.56
CA ILE A 236 2.37 19.46 -18.89
C ILE A 236 3.38 18.36 -19.27
N GLY A 237 3.12 17.71 -20.43
CA GLY A 237 3.95 16.62 -20.92
C GLY A 237 3.84 15.31 -20.11
N ALA A 238 2.88 15.21 -19.18
CA ALA A 238 2.57 13.95 -18.52
C ALA A 238 1.70 13.07 -19.44
N ASP A 239 1.92 11.75 -19.37
CA ASP A 239 1.15 10.76 -20.13
C ASP A 239 -0.17 10.44 -19.43
N ALA A 240 -0.16 10.36 -18.10
CA ALA A 240 -1.32 10.02 -17.29
C ALA A 240 -1.38 10.77 -15.97
N VAL A 241 -2.60 10.87 -15.42
CA VAL A 241 -2.86 11.36 -14.06
C VAL A 241 -3.57 10.25 -13.28
N ILE A 242 -3.12 9.97 -12.06
CA ILE A 242 -3.80 9.11 -11.09
C ILE A 242 -4.30 9.95 -9.93
N HIS A 243 -5.57 9.87 -9.60
CA HIS A 243 -6.16 10.56 -8.45
C HIS A 243 -6.63 9.57 -7.39
N LEU A 244 -5.92 9.54 -6.26
CA LEU A 244 -6.18 8.68 -5.09
C LEU A 244 -6.67 9.49 -3.87
N GLY A 245 -6.84 10.78 -4.02
CA GLY A 245 -7.15 11.68 -2.91
C GLY A 245 -8.59 11.55 -2.41
N GLY A 246 -8.76 11.72 -1.11
CA GLY A 246 -10.08 11.75 -0.46
C GLY A 246 -9.97 11.71 1.05
N ALA A 247 -10.90 12.33 1.76
CA ALA A 247 -10.99 12.22 3.20
C ALA A 247 -11.34 10.79 3.63
N SER A 248 -10.81 10.36 4.79
CA SER A 248 -11.09 9.04 5.34
C SER A 248 -12.59 8.84 5.55
N ILE A 249 -13.09 7.65 5.15
CA ILE A 249 -14.46 7.18 5.41
C ILE A 249 -14.59 6.49 6.78
N ASN A 250 -13.47 6.17 7.43
CA ASN A 250 -13.42 5.55 8.77
C ASN A 250 -13.73 6.60 9.85
N THR A 251 -14.92 7.14 9.82
CA THR A 251 -15.40 8.19 10.72
C THR A 251 -16.91 8.08 10.88
N ARG A 252 -17.44 8.65 11.96
CA ARG A 252 -18.89 8.67 12.19
C ARG A 252 -19.61 9.45 11.08
N PHE A 253 -20.67 8.87 10.48
CA PHE A 253 -21.45 9.46 9.40
C PHE A 253 -22.45 10.51 9.95
N ASN A 254 -21.90 11.63 10.44
CA ASN A 254 -22.69 12.82 10.75
C ASN A 254 -22.67 13.80 9.56
N LYS A 255 -23.51 14.82 9.58
CA LYS A 255 -23.67 15.81 8.50
C LYS A 255 -22.33 16.45 8.09
N LYS A 256 -21.47 16.82 9.05
CA LYS A 256 -20.16 17.44 8.81
C LYS A 256 -19.21 16.48 8.10
N ASN A 257 -19.10 15.24 8.60
CA ASN A 257 -18.19 14.25 8.03
C ASN A 257 -18.66 13.77 6.65
N LYS A 258 -19.97 13.57 6.47
CA LYS A 258 -20.55 13.23 5.15
C LYS A 258 -20.25 14.32 4.12
N LYS A 259 -20.43 15.59 4.46
CA LYS A 259 -20.05 16.71 3.60
C LYS A 259 -18.56 16.67 3.23
N LYS A 260 -17.67 16.51 4.24
CA LYS A 260 -16.23 16.40 4.02
C LYS A 260 -15.84 15.22 3.13
N ILE A 261 -16.47 14.06 3.31
CA ILE A 261 -16.23 12.85 2.50
C ILE A 261 -16.59 13.14 1.03
N LEU A 262 -17.74 13.72 0.78
CA LEU A 262 -18.19 14.06 -0.57
C LEU A 262 -17.31 15.14 -1.21
N GLU A 263 -17.18 16.30 -0.58
CA GLU A 263 -16.47 17.45 -1.14
C GLU A 263 -14.99 17.18 -1.39
N SER A 264 -14.31 16.47 -0.48
CA SER A 264 -12.89 16.13 -0.67
C SER A 264 -12.61 15.33 -1.95
N ARG A 265 -13.62 14.61 -2.48
CA ARG A 265 -13.54 13.81 -3.70
C ARG A 265 -13.97 14.61 -4.93
N THR A 266 -15.16 15.19 -4.87
CA THR A 266 -15.73 15.90 -6.03
C THR A 266 -14.95 17.16 -6.37
N THR A 267 -14.51 17.94 -5.38
CA THR A 267 -13.74 19.18 -5.60
C THR A 267 -12.36 18.88 -6.19
N SER A 268 -11.64 17.94 -5.61
CA SER A 268 -10.28 17.60 -6.08
C SER A 268 -10.28 16.93 -7.45
N THR A 269 -11.21 16.01 -7.71
CA THR A 269 -11.36 15.37 -9.02
C THR A 269 -11.79 16.39 -10.09
N GLY A 270 -12.75 17.24 -9.77
CA GLY A 270 -13.22 18.29 -10.70
C GLY A 270 -12.13 19.32 -11.01
N LEU A 271 -11.28 19.68 -10.05
CA LEU A 271 -10.13 20.56 -10.31
C LEU A 271 -9.18 19.92 -11.34
N LEU A 272 -8.78 18.66 -11.10
CA LEU A 272 -7.92 17.91 -12.02
C LEU A 272 -8.56 17.76 -13.40
N ALA A 273 -9.84 17.36 -13.48
CA ALA A 273 -10.54 17.15 -14.73
C ALA A 273 -10.62 18.40 -15.58
N ARG A 274 -10.97 19.57 -14.99
CA ARG A 274 -11.00 20.86 -15.70
C ARG A 274 -9.61 21.31 -16.13
N THR A 275 -8.58 21.10 -15.30
CA THR A 275 -7.19 21.42 -15.69
C THR A 275 -6.73 20.54 -16.85
N ILE A 276 -7.02 19.24 -16.81
CA ILE A 276 -6.73 18.30 -17.89
C ILE A 276 -7.46 18.72 -19.17
N GLN A 277 -8.76 19.03 -19.11
CA GLN A 277 -9.56 19.53 -20.24
C GLN A 277 -8.92 20.72 -20.91
N ARG A 278 -8.52 21.74 -20.13
CA ARG A 278 -7.88 22.96 -20.65
C ARG A 278 -6.52 22.68 -21.28
N LEU A 279 -5.68 21.86 -20.65
CA LEU A 279 -4.37 21.49 -21.18
C LEU A 279 -4.49 20.62 -22.43
N LYS A 280 -5.49 19.74 -22.51
CA LYS A 280 -5.77 18.92 -23.68
C LYS A 280 -6.14 19.80 -24.88
N GLY A 281 -6.96 20.83 -24.68
CA GLY A 281 -7.32 21.81 -25.72
C GLY A 281 -6.11 22.56 -26.30
N SER A 282 -5.02 22.68 -25.54
CA SER A 282 -3.75 23.27 -26.00
C SER A 282 -2.72 22.22 -26.49
N GLY A 283 -3.08 20.95 -26.60
CA GLY A 283 -2.21 19.86 -27.04
C GLY A 283 -1.14 19.43 -26.01
N LYS A 284 -1.20 19.89 -24.76
CA LYS A 284 -0.18 19.68 -23.72
C LYS A 284 -0.65 18.74 -22.59
N GLY A 285 -1.91 18.36 -22.57
CA GLY A 285 -2.51 17.59 -21.49
C GLY A 285 -2.25 16.08 -21.58
N PRO A 286 -2.44 15.36 -20.48
CA PRO A 286 -2.33 13.90 -20.40
C PRO A 286 -3.38 13.22 -21.29
N LYS A 287 -3.09 11.98 -21.69
CA LYS A 287 -4.01 11.15 -22.49
C LYS A 287 -4.93 10.29 -21.63
N THR A 288 -4.56 10.06 -20.37
CA THR A 288 -5.24 9.13 -19.46
C THR A 288 -5.47 9.77 -18.09
N PHE A 289 -6.67 9.59 -17.55
CA PHE A 289 -7.02 10.00 -16.19
C PHE A 289 -7.63 8.82 -15.42
N VAL A 290 -6.89 8.28 -14.45
CA VAL A 290 -7.33 7.18 -13.58
C VAL A 290 -7.78 7.74 -12.24
N VAL A 291 -9.03 7.55 -11.91
CA VAL A 291 -9.67 8.12 -10.71
C VAL A 291 -10.09 6.99 -9.78
N ALA A 292 -9.79 7.15 -8.50
CA ALA A 292 -10.30 6.25 -7.48
C ALA A 292 -11.83 6.35 -7.39
N SER A 293 -12.45 5.20 -7.19
CA SER A 293 -13.85 5.01 -6.81
C SER A 293 -13.93 3.84 -5.82
N ALA A 294 -15.11 3.37 -5.48
CA ALA A 294 -15.29 2.25 -4.59
C ALA A 294 -16.50 1.39 -4.96
N ILE A 295 -16.49 0.12 -4.56
CA ILE A 295 -17.65 -0.78 -4.71
C ILE A 295 -18.88 -0.28 -3.94
N GLY A 296 -18.72 0.68 -3.03
CA GLY A 296 -19.83 1.42 -2.41
C GLY A 296 -20.79 2.04 -3.41
N TYR A 297 -20.38 2.21 -4.67
CA TYR A 297 -21.23 2.61 -5.80
C TYR A 297 -22.50 1.77 -5.90
N TYR A 298 -22.41 0.46 -5.67
CA TYR A 298 -23.52 -0.46 -5.83
C TYR A 298 -24.54 -0.43 -4.68
N GLY A 299 -24.20 0.23 -3.54
CA GLY A 299 -25.01 0.17 -2.30
C GLY A 299 -24.62 -1.03 -1.45
N ALA A 300 -25.06 -1.03 -0.18
CA ALA A 300 -24.61 -1.96 0.83
C ALA A 300 -25.39 -3.28 0.89
N ASP A 301 -26.66 -3.29 0.49
CA ASP A 301 -27.54 -4.45 0.55
C ASP A 301 -27.82 -4.97 -0.86
N ARG A 302 -27.00 -5.88 -1.32
CA ARG A 302 -27.08 -6.51 -2.65
C ARG A 302 -26.97 -8.02 -2.54
N THR A 303 -27.63 -8.57 -1.52
CA THR A 303 -27.63 -10.01 -1.23
C THR A 303 -28.14 -10.83 -2.43
N GLY A 304 -27.35 -11.82 -2.83
CA GLY A 304 -27.69 -12.73 -3.93
C GLY A 304 -27.44 -12.18 -5.34
N GLU A 305 -26.96 -10.94 -5.47
CA GLU A 305 -26.63 -10.36 -6.77
C GLU A 305 -25.13 -10.47 -7.07
N THR A 306 -24.78 -10.77 -8.32
CA THR A 306 -23.42 -10.57 -8.85
C THR A 306 -23.33 -9.21 -9.49
N LEU A 307 -22.44 -8.35 -8.96
CA LEU A 307 -22.35 -6.95 -9.34
C LEU A 307 -21.25 -6.75 -10.38
N HIS A 308 -21.65 -6.34 -11.57
CA HIS A 308 -20.78 -5.97 -12.68
C HIS A 308 -20.67 -4.45 -12.79
N GLU A 309 -19.76 -3.95 -13.64
CA GLU A 309 -19.54 -2.51 -13.82
C GLU A 309 -20.75 -1.74 -14.34
N ASP A 310 -21.64 -2.40 -15.08
CA ASP A 310 -22.92 -1.88 -15.60
C ASP A 310 -24.09 -2.06 -14.64
N SER A 311 -23.91 -2.74 -13.51
CA SER A 311 -24.96 -2.88 -12.50
C SER A 311 -25.38 -1.52 -11.94
N ALA A 312 -26.67 -1.38 -11.67
CA ALA A 312 -27.26 -0.13 -11.19
C ALA A 312 -26.61 0.34 -9.88
N ALA A 313 -26.45 1.66 -9.77
CA ALA A 313 -25.96 2.29 -8.56
C ALA A 313 -26.98 2.11 -7.41
N GLY A 314 -26.47 2.03 -6.19
CA GLY A 314 -27.30 2.11 -4.99
C GLY A 314 -27.81 3.53 -4.73
N ASN A 315 -28.66 3.65 -3.69
CA ASN A 315 -29.30 4.90 -3.30
C ASN A 315 -28.85 5.44 -1.94
N ALA A 316 -27.89 4.76 -1.27
CA ALA A 316 -27.38 5.18 0.03
C ALA A 316 -26.24 6.21 -0.11
N PHE A 317 -25.82 6.83 0.98
CA PHE A 317 -24.84 7.91 1.00
C PHE A 317 -23.52 7.58 0.28
N LEU A 318 -22.95 6.41 0.51
CA LEU A 318 -21.68 6.05 -0.18
C LEU A 318 -21.89 5.82 -1.66
N ALA A 319 -23.03 5.32 -2.10
CA ALA A 319 -23.37 5.21 -3.50
C ALA A 319 -23.49 6.58 -4.17
N GLU A 320 -24.18 7.53 -3.51
CA GLU A 320 -24.24 8.93 -3.96
C GLU A 320 -22.84 9.56 -4.07
N VAL A 321 -21.99 9.32 -3.07
CA VAL A 321 -20.59 9.80 -3.11
C VAL A 321 -19.85 9.26 -4.32
N CYS A 322 -19.93 7.94 -4.62
CA CYS A 322 -19.26 7.33 -5.75
C CYS A 322 -19.78 7.87 -7.08
N GLN A 323 -21.09 8.00 -7.24
CA GLN A 323 -21.71 8.56 -8.46
C GLN A 323 -21.22 9.98 -8.73
N LYS A 324 -21.27 10.86 -7.73
CA LYS A 324 -20.80 12.26 -7.86
C LYS A 324 -19.28 12.34 -8.05
N TRP A 325 -18.54 11.41 -7.46
CA TRP A 325 -17.09 11.34 -7.62
C TRP A 325 -16.71 10.94 -9.06
N GLU A 326 -17.35 9.91 -9.60
CA GLU A 326 -17.14 9.47 -10.99
C GLU A 326 -17.52 10.57 -11.97
N ALA A 327 -18.68 11.22 -11.78
CA ALA A 327 -19.15 12.33 -12.63
C ALA A 327 -18.23 13.56 -12.57
N ALA A 328 -17.51 13.80 -11.47
CA ALA A 328 -16.56 14.91 -11.37
C ALA A 328 -15.37 14.81 -12.36
N ALA A 329 -15.16 13.64 -12.98
CA ALA A 329 -14.13 13.44 -14.00
C ALA A 329 -14.64 13.71 -15.44
N ASP A 330 -15.94 13.97 -15.64
CA ASP A 330 -16.54 14.14 -16.97
C ASP A 330 -15.88 15.23 -17.82
N PRO A 331 -15.45 16.40 -17.30
CA PRO A 331 -14.75 17.39 -18.12
C PRO A 331 -13.52 16.84 -18.86
N ALA A 332 -12.79 15.89 -18.23
CA ALA A 332 -11.65 15.25 -18.90
C ALA A 332 -12.11 14.29 -20.00
N ARG A 333 -13.20 13.54 -19.75
CA ARG A 333 -13.79 12.62 -20.75
C ARG A 333 -14.31 13.39 -21.96
N GLU A 334 -15.03 14.50 -21.76
CA GLU A 334 -15.53 15.37 -22.81
C GLU A 334 -14.42 15.97 -23.68
N ALA A 335 -13.22 16.13 -23.12
CA ALA A 335 -12.03 16.56 -23.85
C ALA A 335 -11.33 15.42 -24.62
N GLY A 336 -11.91 14.22 -24.66
CA GLY A 336 -11.33 13.04 -25.34
C GLY A 336 -10.16 12.42 -24.59
N VAL A 337 -10.10 12.57 -23.25
CA VAL A 337 -9.14 11.87 -22.40
C VAL A 337 -9.74 10.54 -21.95
N ARG A 338 -8.98 9.46 -22.01
CA ARG A 338 -9.40 8.15 -21.50
C ARG A 338 -9.53 8.22 -19.98
N VAL A 339 -10.74 8.02 -19.47
CA VAL A 339 -11.04 8.07 -18.03
C VAL A 339 -11.32 6.67 -17.50
N VAL A 340 -10.64 6.29 -16.42
CA VAL A 340 -10.85 5.02 -15.74
C VAL A 340 -11.28 5.28 -14.29
N HIS A 341 -12.38 4.65 -13.85
CA HIS A 341 -12.85 4.70 -12.46
C HIS A 341 -12.57 3.38 -11.78
N VAL A 342 -11.62 3.35 -10.85
CA VAL A 342 -11.22 2.13 -10.13
C VAL A 342 -12.13 1.94 -8.93
N ARG A 343 -13.20 1.13 -9.07
CA ARG A 343 -14.14 0.77 -7.99
C ARG A 343 -13.49 -0.23 -7.05
N THR A 344 -12.83 0.29 -6.03
CA THR A 344 -11.98 -0.48 -5.11
C THR A 344 -12.81 -1.22 -4.07
N GLY A 345 -12.52 -2.53 -3.89
CA GLY A 345 -13.03 -3.35 -2.80
C GLY A 345 -12.36 -3.09 -1.45
N ILE A 346 -12.54 -4.00 -0.50
CA ILE A 346 -11.93 -3.89 0.83
C ILE A 346 -10.44 -4.21 0.72
N VAL A 347 -9.57 -3.20 0.86
CA VAL A 347 -8.12 -3.39 0.79
C VAL A 347 -7.61 -4.06 2.07
N LEU A 348 -6.97 -5.23 1.90
CA LEU A 348 -6.43 -6.03 3.00
C LEU A 348 -4.96 -5.66 3.28
N THR A 349 -4.73 -4.83 4.31
CA THR A 349 -3.39 -4.45 4.74
C THR A 349 -3.38 -3.98 6.20
N PRO A 350 -2.33 -4.28 6.99
CA PRO A 350 -2.18 -3.78 8.35
C PRO A 350 -1.79 -2.30 8.41
N LEU A 351 -1.38 -1.71 7.28
CA LEU A 351 -0.93 -0.31 7.22
C LEU A 351 -2.08 0.69 7.35
N GLY A 352 -3.32 0.28 7.05
CA GLY A 352 -4.49 1.17 7.11
C GLY A 352 -5.82 0.46 6.96
N GLY A 353 -6.90 1.24 6.91
CA GLY A 353 -8.24 0.77 6.59
C GLY A 353 -8.83 -0.27 7.54
N PHE A 354 -9.64 -1.16 6.96
CA PHE A 354 -10.40 -2.19 7.65
C PHE A 354 -9.55 -3.09 8.55
N LEU A 355 -8.47 -3.67 8.01
CA LEU A 355 -7.67 -4.65 8.74
C LEU A 355 -6.91 -4.02 9.90
N LYS A 356 -6.33 -2.82 9.73
CA LYS A 356 -5.63 -2.09 10.80
C LYS A 356 -6.53 -1.83 12.02
N LEU A 357 -7.79 -1.46 11.80
CA LEU A 357 -8.75 -1.19 12.88
C LEU A 357 -9.09 -2.45 13.68
N GLN A 358 -9.08 -3.60 13.04
CA GLN A 358 -9.43 -4.88 13.67
C GLN A 358 -8.23 -5.57 14.34
N MET A 359 -7.00 -5.28 13.93
CA MET A 359 -5.79 -5.94 14.44
C MET A 359 -5.71 -6.01 15.98
N PRO A 360 -5.98 -4.94 16.76
CA PRO A 360 -5.94 -5.02 18.22
C PRO A 360 -6.89 -6.07 18.80
N LEU A 361 -8.11 -6.20 18.25
CA LEU A 361 -9.09 -7.18 18.68
C LEU A 361 -8.62 -8.61 18.38
N PHE A 362 -8.10 -8.86 17.19
CA PHE A 362 -7.58 -10.17 16.85
C PHE A 362 -6.37 -10.55 17.70
N LEU A 363 -5.45 -9.63 17.94
CA LEU A 363 -4.24 -9.89 18.73
C LEU A 363 -4.53 -10.13 20.22
N SER A 364 -5.58 -9.50 20.76
CA SER A 364 -6.06 -9.77 22.13
C SER A 364 -6.87 -11.08 22.25
N GLY A 365 -7.17 -11.76 21.12
CA GLY A 365 -8.00 -12.97 21.10
C GLY A 365 -9.50 -12.70 21.14
N THR A 366 -9.91 -11.43 21.06
CA THR A 366 -11.33 -11.02 21.03
C THR A 366 -11.82 -10.70 19.61
N GLY A 367 -11.05 -11.06 18.60
CA GLY A 367 -11.39 -10.88 17.19
C GLY A 367 -12.57 -11.75 16.74
N GLY A 368 -13.24 -11.29 15.69
CA GLY A 368 -14.38 -12.02 15.13
C GLY A 368 -15.20 -11.18 14.16
N THR A 369 -16.47 -11.51 14.01
CA THR A 369 -17.40 -10.85 13.09
C THR A 369 -18.24 -9.77 13.78
N ILE A 370 -18.71 -8.81 12.98
CA ILE A 370 -19.78 -7.91 13.37
C ILE A 370 -21.09 -8.56 12.90
N GLY A 371 -22.06 -8.73 13.80
CA GLY A 371 -23.32 -9.42 13.48
C GLY A 371 -23.15 -10.91 13.17
N LYS A 372 -23.94 -11.45 12.23
CA LYS A 372 -23.95 -12.87 11.85
C LYS A 372 -22.70 -13.28 11.05
N GLY A 373 -22.11 -12.36 10.33
CA GLY A 373 -20.91 -12.60 9.49
C GLY A 373 -21.19 -13.36 8.19
N ASP A 374 -22.45 -13.38 7.74
CA ASP A 374 -22.85 -14.05 6.50
C ASP A 374 -22.70 -13.13 5.27
N ASN A 375 -22.63 -11.81 5.50
CA ASN A 375 -22.43 -10.81 4.45
C ASN A 375 -21.13 -11.05 3.67
N ILE A 376 -21.22 -10.93 2.34
CA ILE A 376 -20.10 -11.13 1.43
C ILE A 376 -19.24 -9.87 1.35
N GLN A 377 -17.95 -10.07 1.48
CA GLN A 377 -16.93 -9.03 1.38
C GLN A 377 -16.11 -9.25 0.11
N SER A 378 -16.19 -8.31 -0.82
CA SER A 378 -15.32 -8.26 -1.99
C SER A 378 -14.06 -7.49 -1.63
N TRP A 379 -12.96 -8.22 -1.55
CA TRP A 379 -11.67 -7.75 -1.05
C TRP A 379 -10.62 -7.65 -2.16
N ILE A 380 -9.52 -6.96 -1.89
CA ILE A 380 -8.34 -6.84 -2.75
C ILE A 380 -7.07 -6.77 -1.90
N SER A 381 -5.93 -7.30 -2.37
CA SER A 381 -4.64 -7.11 -1.73
C SER A 381 -4.10 -5.69 -1.97
N LEU A 382 -3.15 -5.23 -1.13
CA LEU A 382 -2.50 -3.94 -1.33
C LEU A 382 -1.64 -3.94 -2.61
N ASP A 383 -1.01 -5.06 -2.92
CA ASP A 383 -0.19 -5.19 -4.12
C ASP A 383 -1.06 -5.20 -5.38
N ASP A 384 -2.20 -5.90 -5.36
CA ASP A 384 -3.12 -5.93 -6.49
C ASP A 384 -3.78 -4.59 -6.76
N ILE A 385 -4.23 -3.87 -5.72
CA ILE A 385 -4.80 -2.55 -5.97
C ILE A 385 -3.75 -1.60 -6.58
N ALA A 386 -2.49 -1.66 -6.14
CA ALA A 386 -1.41 -0.89 -6.75
C ALA A 386 -1.19 -1.32 -8.21
N GLY A 387 -1.12 -2.63 -8.47
CA GLY A 387 -0.99 -3.19 -9.81
C GLY A 387 -2.14 -2.81 -10.75
N ILE A 388 -3.40 -2.77 -10.27
CA ILE A 388 -4.56 -2.39 -11.06
C ILE A 388 -4.47 -0.91 -11.50
N TYR A 389 -4.02 0.01 -10.63
CA TYR A 389 -3.78 1.40 -11.03
C TYR A 389 -2.69 1.51 -12.11
N VAL A 390 -1.60 0.77 -11.97
CA VAL A 390 -0.53 0.72 -12.98
C VAL A 390 -1.05 0.11 -14.28
N HIS A 391 -1.79 -0.99 -14.22
CA HIS A 391 -2.42 -1.62 -15.36
C HIS A 391 -3.38 -0.67 -16.10
N ALA A 392 -4.21 0.07 -15.36
CA ALA A 392 -5.13 1.05 -15.93
C ALA A 392 -4.43 2.21 -16.65
N VAL A 393 -3.20 2.55 -16.23
CA VAL A 393 -2.37 3.54 -16.95
C VAL A 393 -1.76 2.93 -18.20
N LEU A 394 -1.14 1.74 -18.09
CA LEU A 394 -0.28 1.17 -19.12
C LEU A 394 -1.02 0.37 -20.20
N ARG A 395 -2.33 0.10 -20.03
CA ARG A 395 -3.17 -0.62 -21.01
C ARG A 395 -4.34 0.23 -21.46
N ASP A 396 -4.32 0.62 -22.72
CA ASP A 396 -5.36 1.49 -23.31
C ASP A 396 -6.74 0.81 -23.42
N SER A 397 -6.78 -0.52 -23.37
CA SER A 397 -8.02 -1.31 -23.36
C SER A 397 -8.83 -1.16 -22.07
N VAL A 398 -8.25 -0.57 -21.02
CA VAL A 398 -8.93 -0.32 -19.75
C VAL A 398 -9.56 1.07 -19.78
N GLU A 399 -10.90 1.14 -19.82
CA GLU A 399 -11.66 2.38 -19.88
C GLU A 399 -12.96 2.30 -19.06
N GLY A 400 -13.45 3.45 -18.59
CA GLY A 400 -14.67 3.57 -17.78
C GLY A 400 -14.53 2.92 -16.40
N PRO A 401 -15.63 2.48 -15.77
CA PRO A 401 -15.58 1.82 -14.47
C PRO A 401 -14.92 0.43 -14.57
N VAL A 402 -14.10 0.09 -13.56
CA VAL A 402 -13.43 -1.20 -13.41
C VAL A 402 -13.49 -1.64 -11.94
N ASN A 403 -14.00 -2.83 -11.69
CA ASN A 403 -14.06 -3.41 -10.36
C ASN A 403 -12.69 -3.94 -9.92
N ALA A 404 -12.10 -3.30 -8.94
CA ALA A 404 -10.81 -3.69 -8.37
C ALA A 404 -11.02 -4.57 -7.13
N VAL A 405 -11.36 -5.83 -7.39
CA VAL A 405 -11.59 -6.88 -6.38
C VAL A 405 -10.93 -8.18 -6.81
N ALA A 406 -10.55 -9.02 -5.83
CA ALA A 406 -10.05 -10.38 -6.10
C ALA A 406 -11.19 -11.29 -6.58
N SER A 407 -10.85 -12.36 -7.31
CA SER A 407 -11.84 -13.28 -7.90
C SER A 407 -12.57 -14.17 -6.87
N SER A 408 -12.23 -14.07 -5.59
CA SER A 408 -12.78 -14.92 -4.53
C SER A 408 -13.37 -14.11 -3.38
N PRO A 409 -14.51 -13.42 -3.56
CA PRO A 409 -15.24 -12.80 -2.46
C PRO A 409 -15.53 -13.82 -1.35
N ALA A 410 -15.60 -13.37 -0.10
CA ALA A 410 -15.75 -14.28 1.03
C ALA A 410 -16.70 -13.71 2.08
N SER A 411 -17.41 -14.59 2.82
CA SER A 411 -18.20 -14.15 3.95
C SER A 411 -17.33 -13.54 5.03
N ALA A 412 -17.84 -12.54 5.75
CA ALA A 412 -17.13 -11.89 6.85
C ALA A 412 -16.66 -12.91 7.91
N ARG A 413 -17.42 -13.99 8.11
CA ARG A 413 -17.04 -15.14 8.95
C ARG A 413 -15.79 -15.85 8.43
N LYS A 414 -15.70 -16.09 7.11
CA LYS A 414 -14.51 -16.71 6.50
C LYS A 414 -13.30 -15.79 6.61
N VAL A 415 -13.48 -14.49 6.36
CA VAL A 415 -12.42 -13.48 6.51
C VAL A 415 -11.91 -13.45 7.95
N ALA A 416 -12.79 -13.31 8.95
CA ALA A 416 -12.41 -13.29 10.36
C ALA A 416 -11.67 -14.57 10.78
N ARG A 417 -12.16 -15.75 10.37
CA ARG A 417 -11.51 -17.03 10.66
C ARG A 417 -10.09 -17.08 10.11
N LEU A 418 -9.89 -16.67 8.85
CA LEU A 418 -8.57 -16.69 8.19
C LEU A 418 -7.61 -15.66 8.81
N ILE A 419 -8.09 -14.48 9.23
CA ILE A 419 -7.28 -13.52 10.01
C ILE A 419 -6.81 -14.18 11.32
N GLY A 420 -7.73 -14.80 12.06
CA GLY A 420 -7.40 -15.50 13.30
C GLY A 420 -6.36 -16.62 13.10
N GLN A 421 -6.54 -17.44 12.07
CA GLN A 421 -5.60 -18.50 11.70
C GLN A 421 -4.21 -17.94 11.37
N THR A 422 -4.13 -16.90 10.55
CA THR A 422 -2.85 -16.26 10.19
C THR A 422 -2.14 -15.67 11.39
N LEU A 423 -2.89 -15.04 12.30
CA LEU A 423 -2.34 -14.45 13.52
C LEU A 423 -2.12 -15.49 14.64
N LYS A 424 -2.56 -16.75 14.45
CA LYS A 424 -2.57 -17.80 15.48
C LYS A 424 -3.33 -17.35 16.74
N ARG A 425 -4.51 -16.76 16.55
CA ARG A 425 -5.41 -16.27 17.60
C ARG A 425 -6.84 -16.77 17.34
N PRO A 426 -7.63 -17.02 18.38
CA PRO A 426 -9.04 -17.32 18.21
C PRO A 426 -9.78 -16.15 17.55
N ALA A 427 -10.77 -16.48 16.70
CA ALA A 427 -11.62 -15.51 16.00
C ALA A 427 -13.09 -15.91 16.12
N LEU A 428 -13.52 -16.18 17.35
CA LEU A 428 -14.82 -16.78 17.64
C LEU A 428 -15.86 -15.74 18.14
N MET A 429 -15.39 -14.52 18.48
CA MET A 429 -16.27 -13.50 19.04
C MET A 429 -17.21 -12.94 17.98
N ARG A 430 -18.43 -12.60 18.41
CA ARG A 430 -19.37 -11.82 17.62
C ARG A 430 -19.48 -10.45 18.28
N ALA A 431 -18.81 -9.46 17.69
CA ALA A 431 -18.91 -8.09 18.18
C ALA A 431 -20.34 -7.60 18.02
N PRO A 432 -20.98 -7.08 19.09
CA PRO A 432 -22.30 -6.49 19.00
C PRO A 432 -22.24 -5.27 18.06
N ARG A 433 -23.27 -5.10 17.25
CA ARG A 433 -23.43 -3.97 16.32
C ARG A 433 -23.18 -2.61 16.99
N VAL A 434 -23.59 -2.47 18.27
CA VAL A 434 -23.42 -1.24 19.06
C VAL A 434 -21.98 -0.74 19.09
N ALA A 435 -20.99 -1.64 19.04
CA ALA A 435 -19.58 -1.24 19.02
C ALA A 435 -19.19 -0.53 17.71
N SER A 436 -19.64 -1.03 16.57
CA SER A 436 -19.43 -0.36 15.28
C SER A 436 -20.30 0.89 15.11
N ASP A 437 -21.54 0.88 15.64
CA ASP A 437 -22.44 2.04 15.65
C ASP A 437 -21.87 3.22 16.45
N ALA A 438 -21.14 2.94 17.54
CA ALA A 438 -20.45 3.98 18.31
C ALA A 438 -19.35 4.67 17.50
N LEU A 439 -18.61 3.91 16.68
CA LEU A 439 -17.49 4.41 15.89
C LEU A 439 -17.96 5.08 14.59
N LEU A 440 -18.82 4.42 13.83
CA LEU A 440 -19.21 4.80 12.47
C LEU A 440 -20.59 5.48 12.39
N GLY A 441 -21.40 5.36 13.44
CA GLY A 441 -22.83 5.63 13.38
C GLY A 441 -23.60 4.45 12.77
N LYS A 442 -24.91 4.37 12.95
CA LYS A 442 -25.74 3.29 12.39
C LYS A 442 -25.59 3.18 10.87
N GLU A 443 -25.71 4.32 10.16
CA GLU A 443 -25.59 4.39 8.72
C GLU A 443 -24.19 3.93 8.23
N GLY A 444 -23.11 4.35 8.92
CA GLY A 444 -21.76 3.90 8.58
C GLY A 444 -21.51 2.42 8.85
N THR A 445 -22.13 1.87 9.92
CA THR A 445 -22.09 0.44 10.19
C THR A 445 -22.75 -0.36 9.06
N ASP A 446 -23.93 0.06 8.61
CA ASP A 446 -24.67 -0.63 7.54
C ASP A 446 -23.91 -0.55 6.21
N GLN A 447 -23.38 0.63 5.86
CA GLN A 447 -22.75 0.84 4.56
C GLN A 447 -21.29 0.37 4.45
N LEU A 448 -20.58 0.14 5.56
CA LEU A 448 -19.19 -0.31 5.58
C LEU A 448 -19.02 -1.69 6.21
N ALA A 449 -19.45 -1.85 7.47
CA ALA A 449 -19.14 -3.04 8.25
C ALA A 449 -20.04 -4.24 7.91
N LEU A 450 -21.29 -3.98 7.56
CA LEU A 450 -22.32 -4.98 7.26
C LEU A 450 -22.69 -5.02 5.77
N ALA A 451 -21.99 -4.29 4.91
CA ALA A 451 -22.22 -4.33 3.48
C ALA A 451 -22.10 -5.76 2.95
N ASP A 452 -23.07 -6.16 2.12
CA ASP A 452 -23.16 -7.47 1.48
C ASP A 452 -23.10 -7.30 -0.04
N GLN A 453 -21.93 -7.54 -0.62
CA GLN A 453 -21.63 -7.23 -2.00
C GLN A 453 -20.77 -8.32 -2.63
N PHE A 454 -21.32 -9.09 -3.57
CA PHE A 454 -20.57 -10.00 -4.42
C PHE A 454 -20.24 -9.27 -5.73
N VAL A 455 -19.01 -8.75 -5.86
CA VAL A 455 -18.57 -7.96 -6.99
C VAL A 455 -17.73 -8.81 -7.93
N SER A 456 -18.09 -8.85 -9.23
CA SER A 456 -17.31 -9.51 -10.28
C SER A 456 -16.13 -8.64 -10.73
N ASN A 457 -15.02 -9.29 -11.06
CA ASN A 457 -13.85 -8.68 -11.68
C ASN A 457 -13.63 -9.15 -13.14
N ASP A 458 -14.65 -9.62 -13.79
CA ASP A 458 -14.58 -10.20 -15.14
C ASP A 458 -14.00 -9.22 -16.17
N LYS A 459 -14.37 -7.93 -16.09
CA LYS A 459 -13.84 -6.89 -16.96
C LYS A 459 -12.32 -6.72 -16.77
N LEU A 460 -11.85 -6.74 -15.52
CA LEU A 460 -10.43 -6.66 -15.21
C LEU A 460 -9.65 -7.87 -15.73
N LEU A 461 -10.18 -9.09 -15.56
CA LEU A 461 -9.57 -10.30 -16.10
C LEU A 461 -9.52 -10.28 -17.64
N LYS A 462 -10.60 -9.86 -18.31
CA LYS A 462 -10.66 -9.71 -19.78
C LYS A 462 -9.66 -8.68 -20.30
N SER A 463 -9.25 -7.70 -19.50
CA SER A 463 -8.20 -6.73 -19.85
C SER A 463 -6.78 -7.30 -19.79
N GLY A 464 -6.61 -8.55 -19.34
CA GLY A 464 -5.32 -9.23 -19.21
C GLY A 464 -4.60 -8.98 -17.89
N TYR A 465 -5.30 -8.45 -16.86
CA TYR A 465 -4.71 -8.30 -15.53
C TYR A 465 -4.44 -9.67 -14.89
N VAL A 466 -3.26 -9.82 -14.29
CA VAL A 466 -2.86 -11.02 -13.53
C VAL A 466 -2.57 -10.63 -12.10
N PHE A 467 -3.28 -11.24 -11.17
CA PHE A 467 -3.20 -10.95 -9.74
C PHE A 467 -1.86 -11.37 -9.10
N PHE A 468 -1.39 -10.58 -8.16
CA PHE A 468 -0.33 -10.95 -7.21
C PHE A 468 -0.87 -11.96 -6.19
N ASP A 469 -2.09 -11.72 -5.68
CA ASP A 469 -2.76 -12.53 -4.66
C ASP A 469 -4.25 -12.70 -4.94
N ASN A 470 -4.63 -13.76 -5.63
CA ASN A 470 -6.03 -14.05 -5.94
C ASN A 470 -6.73 -14.97 -4.92
N GLN A 471 -6.02 -15.43 -3.89
CA GLN A 471 -6.52 -16.28 -2.82
C GLN A 471 -6.47 -15.56 -1.48
N LEU A 472 -7.61 -15.50 -0.78
CA LEU A 472 -7.74 -14.76 0.49
C LEU A 472 -6.73 -15.23 1.56
N SER A 473 -6.47 -16.53 1.65
CA SER A 473 -5.50 -17.09 2.61
C SER A 473 -4.06 -16.63 2.31
N SER A 474 -3.68 -16.57 1.04
CA SER A 474 -2.38 -16.07 0.59
C SER A 474 -2.26 -14.58 0.85
N ALA A 475 -3.24 -13.77 0.42
CA ALA A 475 -3.27 -12.33 0.64
C ALA A 475 -3.15 -11.96 2.14
N LEU A 476 -3.88 -12.65 3.02
CA LEU A 476 -3.79 -12.42 4.46
C LEU A 476 -2.44 -12.85 5.03
N LYS A 477 -1.86 -13.97 4.55
CA LYS A 477 -0.51 -14.40 4.97
C LYS A 477 0.55 -13.35 4.56
N HIS A 478 0.49 -12.83 3.35
CA HIS A 478 1.42 -11.80 2.88
C HIS A 478 1.21 -10.45 3.56
N ALA A 479 -0.04 -10.12 3.94
CA ALA A 479 -0.34 -8.89 4.67
C ALA A 479 0.08 -8.95 6.15
N LEU A 480 -0.04 -10.13 6.81
CA LEU A 480 0.08 -10.27 8.28
C LEU A 480 1.30 -11.07 8.75
N GLY A 481 2.04 -11.76 7.88
CA GLY A 481 3.27 -12.51 8.14
C GLY A 481 3.05 -13.87 8.79
#